data_e95523373096a3af58c8cb35addda230
#
_entry.id   e95523373096a3af58c8cb35addda230
#
_cell.length_a   1.000
_cell.length_b   1.000
_cell.length_c   1.000
_cell.angle_alpha   90.00
_cell.angle_beta   90.00
_cell.angle_gamma   90.00
#
_symmetry.space_group_name_H-M   'P 1'
#
loop_
_entity.id
_entity.type
_entity.pdbx_description
1 polymer ?
#
loop_
_entity_poly.entity_id
_entity_poly.type
_entity_poly.pdbx_seq_one_letter_code
_entity_poly.pdbx_strand_id
1 'polypeptide(L)'
;MNIDEFLELARKRRSVRKFKPDPIPDGIVEKVLDAARWAQSGANAQPWEFIVVRDKNTIHQMAAILHDFHKNTVWHIEKTRIKEAMHRNFVDGQPTHEPGWKDAPVVIVLVGDPRTTQASVLVSQYLPHEGGTGAHSLKNMANATQILQLAVAAAGLGSQWASVNYGIERQLKELLNIPDQLIIHTMVPIGYPAVELGPGVRRDLKEIIHYEKYDRSRERSAEDIYEYLLNLRKKTQPAYRQGGKP
;
A
#
# COMPACT_ATOMS: atom_id res chain seq x y z
N MET A 1 -6.03 1.10 25.39
CA MET A 1 -6.27 2.03 24.27
C MET A 1 -7.77 2.23 24.16
N ASN A 2 -8.24 3.46 24.32
CA ASN A 2 -9.63 3.85 24.10
C ASN A 2 -9.85 4.27 22.64
N ILE A 3 -11.09 4.63 22.28
CA ILE A 3 -11.44 4.96 20.88
C ILE A 3 -10.71 6.24 20.38
N ASP A 4 -10.51 7.21 21.24
CA ASP A 4 -9.84 8.47 20.86
C ASP A 4 -8.35 8.24 20.62
N GLU A 5 -7.69 7.44 21.45
CA GLU A 5 -6.30 7.00 21.24
C GLU A 5 -6.16 6.22 19.92
N PHE A 6 -7.12 5.38 19.58
CA PHE A 6 -7.14 4.66 18.31
C PHE A 6 -7.33 5.60 17.12
N LEU A 7 -8.23 6.59 17.24
CA LEU A 7 -8.42 7.61 16.20
C LEU A 7 -7.16 8.42 15.96
N GLU A 8 -6.44 8.78 17.02
CA GLU A 8 -5.14 9.46 16.90
C GLU A 8 -4.12 8.59 16.18
N LEU A 9 -4.01 7.32 16.54
CA LEU A 9 -3.13 6.37 15.86
C LEU A 9 -3.48 6.26 14.37
N ALA A 10 -4.76 6.13 14.03
CA ALA A 10 -5.22 6.07 12.64
C ALA A 10 -4.89 7.34 11.85
N ARG A 11 -4.94 8.51 12.51
CA ARG A 11 -4.56 9.80 11.92
C ARG A 11 -3.04 9.95 11.76
N LYS A 12 -2.26 9.47 12.71
CA LYS A 12 -0.79 9.47 12.68
C LYS A 12 -0.24 8.56 11.59
N ARG A 13 -0.91 7.42 11.32
CA ARG A 13 -0.47 6.52 10.25
C ARG A 13 -0.49 7.24 8.89
N ARG A 14 0.66 7.37 8.28
CA ARG A 14 0.85 8.05 6.98
C ARG A 14 1.70 7.18 6.05
N SER A 15 1.57 7.41 4.75
CA SER A 15 2.47 6.80 3.77
C SER A 15 3.81 7.52 3.78
N VAL A 16 4.81 6.89 4.39
CA VAL A 16 6.21 7.36 4.42
C VAL A 16 6.93 6.79 3.21
N ARG A 17 7.56 7.65 2.43
CA ARG A 17 8.22 7.27 1.16
C ARG A 17 9.72 7.50 1.14
N LYS A 18 10.24 8.17 2.19
CA LYS A 18 11.68 8.33 2.42
C LYS A 18 11.97 7.97 3.86
N PHE A 19 12.96 7.13 4.06
CA PHE A 19 13.32 6.59 5.35
C PHE A 19 14.75 6.99 5.72
N LYS A 20 15.00 7.09 7.04
CA LYS A 20 16.35 7.10 7.57
C LYS A 20 16.89 5.67 7.53
N PRO A 21 18.21 5.48 7.36
CA PRO A 21 18.82 4.16 7.36
C PRO A 21 18.99 3.57 8.77
N ASP A 22 18.47 4.27 9.78
CA ASP A 22 18.61 3.87 11.18
C ASP A 22 17.96 2.50 11.43
N PRO A 23 18.63 1.58 12.13
CA PRO A 23 18.09 0.26 12.39
C PRO A 23 16.85 0.32 13.28
N ILE A 24 15.93 -0.60 13.03
CA ILE A 24 14.77 -0.81 13.91
C ILE A 24 15.22 -1.69 15.07
N PRO A 25 14.88 -1.34 16.34
CA PRO A 25 15.21 -2.14 17.50
C PRO A 25 14.73 -3.60 17.36
N ASP A 26 15.51 -4.51 17.91
CA ASP A 26 15.17 -5.94 17.92
C ASP A 26 13.81 -6.19 18.57
N GLY A 27 13.10 -7.17 18.02
CA GLY A 27 11.77 -7.57 18.49
C GLY A 27 10.62 -6.65 18.09
N ILE A 28 10.88 -5.45 17.54
CA ILE A 28 9.78 -4.55 17.07
C ILE A 28 9.13 -5.12 15.81
N VAL A 29 9.92 -5.64 14.87
CA VAL A 29 9.37 -6.22 13.63
C VAL A 29 8.50 -7.43 13.94
N GLU A 30 8.95 -8.29 14.83
CA GLU A 30 8.23 -9.48 15.27
C GLU A 30 6.90 -9.10 15.97
N LYS A 31 6.89 -8.06 16.81
CA LYS A 31 5.65 -7.53 17.42
C LYS A 31 4.67 -6.95 16.38
N VAL A 32 5.21 -6.27 15.36
CA VAL A 32 4.39 -5.74 14.26
C VAL A 32 3.76 -6.88 13.46
N LEU A 33 4.51 -7.94 13.19
CA LEU A 33 4.01 -9.13 12.49
C LEU A 33 3.03 -9.93 13.36
N ASP A 34 3.29 -10.02 14.66
CA ASP A 34 2.36 -10.63 15.61
C ASP A 34 1.01 -9.89 15.62
N ALA A 35 1.00 -8.56 15.59
CA ALA A 35 -0.23 -7.79 15.45
C ALA A 35 -0.93 -8.07 14.10
N ALA A 36 -0.17 -8.11 13.00
CA ALA A 36 -0.72 -8.31 11.67
C ALA A 36 -1.43 -9.66 11.50
N ARG A 37 -0.92 -10.74 12.11
CA ARG A 37 -1.54 -12.07 12.03
C ARG A 37 -2.89 -12.18 12.72
N TRP A 38 -3.29 -11.21 13.56
CA TRP A 38 -4.62 -11.12 14.18
C TRP A 38 -5.66 -10.46 13.25
N ALA A 39 -5.30 -10.18 12.01
CA ALA A 39 -6.26 -9.72 11.03
C ALA A 39 -7.37 -10.76 10.81
N GLN A 40 -8.58 -10.29 10.53
CA GLN A 40 -9.65 -11.21 10.16
C GLN A 40 -9.44 -11.72 8.71
N SER A 41 -9.85 -12.97 8.48
CA SER A 41 -9.91 -13.56 7.13
C SER A 41 -11.14 -14.43 7.00
N GLY A 42 -11.68 -14.55 5.79
CA GLY A 42 -12.81 -15.43 5.50
C GLY A 42 -12.50 -16.87 5.91
N ALA A 43 -13.42 -17.51 6.63
CA ALA A 43 -13.27 -18.85 7.19
C ALA A 43 -12.01 -19.04 8.07
N ASN A 44 -11.47 -17.96 8.60
CA ASN A 44 -10.19 -17.95 9.34
C ASN A 44 -9.03 -18.59 8.55
N ALA A 45 -9.02 -18.40 7.24
CA ALA A 45 -8.09 -19.06 6.33
C ALA A 45 -6.63 -18.59 6.48
N GLN A 46 -6.41 -17.38 7.02
CA GLN A 46 -5.08 -16.82 7.33
C GLN A 46 -4.07 -17.01 6.17
N PRO A 47 -4.38 -16.53 4.95
CA PRO A 47 -3.64 -16.86 3.73
C PRO A 47 -2.27 -16.20 3.62
N TRP A 48 -1.92 -15.34 4.55
CA TRP A 48 -0.72 -14.50 4.51
C TRP A 48 0.51 -15.21 5.04
N GLU A 49 1.62 -14.93 4.40
CA GLU A 49 2.97 -15.13 4.91
C GLU A 49 3.77 -13.83 4.78
N PHE A 50 4.78 -13.67 5.63
CA PHE A 50 5.57 -12.45 5.70
C PHE A 50 7.04 -12.77 5.45
N ILE A 51 7.63 -12.16 4.43
CA ILE A 51 9.07 -12.24 4.17
C ILE A 51 9.69 -10.95 4.69
N VAL A 52 10.58 -11.06 5.66
CA VAL A 52 11.28 -9.92 6.27
C VAL A 52 12.65 -9.75 5.61
N VAL A 53 12.80 -8.70 4.81
CA VAL A 53 14.04 -8.38 4.13
C VAL A 53 14.76 -7.27 4.90
N ARG A 54 15.96 -7.57 5.42
CA ARG A 54 16.84 -6.65 6.14
C ARG A 54 18.16 -6.41 5.38
N ASP A 55 18.50 -7.31 4.46
CA ASP A 55 19.70 -7.18 3.65
C ASP A 55 19.59 -6.00 2.69
N LYS A 56 20.50 -5.05 2.85
CA LYS A 56 20.51 -3.79 2.13
C LYS A 56 20.66 -3.98 0.61
N ASN A 57 21.46 -4.96 0.21
CA ASN A 57 21.67 -5.24 -1.21
C ASN A 57 20.39 -5.79 -1.85
N THR A 58 19.70 -6.68 -1.15
CA THR A 58 18.41 -7.23 -1.59
C THR A 58 17.36 -6.13 -1.70
N ILE A 59 17.27 -5.23 -0.71
CA ILE A 59 16.34 -4.08 -0.74
C ILE A 59 16.65 -3.18 -1.94
N HIS A 60 17.92 -2.89 -2.22
CA HIS A 60 18.30 -2.10 -3.39
C HIS A 60 17.96 -2.79 -4.71
N GLN A 61 18.14 -4.11 -4.81
CA GLN A 61 17.72 -4.87 -5.99
C GLN A 61 16.20 -4.83 -6.19
N MET A 62 15.41 -4.97 -5.12
CA MET A 62 13.95 -4.80 -5.17
C MET A 62 13.56 -3.40 -5.67
N ALA A 63 14.25 -2.37 -5.18
CA ALA A 63 14.01 -0.98 -5.61
C ALA A 63 14.38 -0.77 -7.08
N ALA A 64 15.49 -1.34 -7.55
CA ALA A 64 15.91 -1.28 -8.94
C ALA A 64 14.91 -1.94 -9.89
N ILE A 65 14.40 -3.13 -9.53
CA ILE A 65 13.35 -3.82 -10.31
C ILE A 65 12.14 -2.90 -10.52
N LEU A 66 11.66 -2.25 -9.45
CA LEU A 66 10.53 -1.34 -9.54
C LEU A 66 10.86 -0.09 -10.36
N HIS A 67 12.03 0.48 -10.18
CA HIS A 67 12.50 1.65 -10.93
C HIS A 67 12.58 1.37 -12.42
N ASP A 68 13.21 0.27 -12.81
CA ASP A 68 13.37 -0.12 -14.21
C ASP A 68 12.03 -0.38 -14.90
N PHE A 69 11.10 -1.02 -14.20
CA PHE A 69 9.75 -1.19 -14.71
C PHE A 69 9.03 0.15 -14.91
N HIS A 70 9.11 1.06 -13.94
CA HIS A 70 8.51 2.38 -14.08
C HIS A 70 9.14 3.17 -15.22
N LYS A 71 10.46 3.15 -15.34
CA LYS A 71 11.19 3.86 -16.40
C LYS A 71 10.91 3.30 -17.80
N ASN A 72 10.95 1.98 -17.92
CA ASN A 72 10.93 1.32 -19.24
C ASN A 72 9.52 0.93 -19.70
N THR A 73 8.53 0.89 -18.82
CA THR A 73 7.15 0.47 -19.15
C THR A 73 6.13 1.53 -18.78
N VAL A 74 6.00 1.84 -17.49
CA VAL A 74 4.92 2.73 -17.02
C VAL A 74 5.06 4.13 -17.60
N TRP A 75 6.27 4.67 -17.62
CA TRP A 75 6.55 5.98 -18.22
C TRP A 75 6.12 6.05 -19.70
N HIS A 76 6.44 5.02 -20.49
CA HIS A 76 6.09 5.00 -21.91
C HIS A 76 4.58 4.94 -22.17
N ILE A 77 3.84 4.30 -21.29
CA ILE A 77 2.36 4.26 -21.34
C ILE A 77 1.78 5.60 -20.88
N GLU A 78 2.20 6.10 -19.72
CA GLU A 78 1.65 7.31 -19.12
C GLU A 78 1.93 8.58 -19.93
N LYS A 79 3.09 8.68 -20.60
CA LYS A 79 3.39 9.83 -21.45
C LYS A 79 2.41 10.01 -22.62
N THR A 80 1.74 8.96 -23.05
CA THR A 80 0.71 9.04 -24.09
C THR A 80 -0.59 9.64 -23.58
N ARG A 81 -0.78 9.72 -22.26
CA ARG A 81 -1.96 10.24 -21.57
C ARG A 81 -1.78 11.67 -21.05
N ILE A 82 -0.83 12.42 -21.60
CA ILE A 82 -0.43 13.79 -21.19
C ILE A 82 -1.62 14.76 -21.09
N LYS A 83 -2.66 14.57 -21.89
CA LYS A 83 -3.82 15.47 -21.92
C LYS A 83 -4.70 15.35 -20.68
N GLU A 84 -4.60 14.27 -19.94
CA GLU A 84 -5.39 14.07 -18.71
C GLU A 84 -4.66 14.70 -17.52
N ALA A 85 -5.28 15.71 -16.90
CA ALA A 85 -4.71 16.44 -15.77
C ALA A 85 -4.27 15.54 -14.60
N MET A 86 -4.87 14.37 -14.45
CA MET A 86 -4.50 13.38 -13.44
C MET A 86 -3.14 12.73 -13.69
N HIS A 87 -2.69 12.67 -14.94
CA HIS A 87 -1.44 12.03 -15.35
C HIS A 87 -0.30 13.03 -15.57
N ARG A 88 -0.62 14.30 -15.75
CA ARG A 88 0.38 15.36 -16.04
C ARG A 88 1.54 15.38 -15.05
N ASN A 89 1.26 15.24 -13.76
CA ASN A 89 2.32 15.24 -12.74
C ASN A 89 3.19 13.98 -12.73
N PHE A 90 2.69 12.88 -13.28
CA PHE A 90 3.45 11.65 -13.44
C PHE A 90 4.39 11.75 -14.66
N VAL A 91 3.98 12.54 -15.64
CA VAL A 91 4.71 12.74 -16.91
C VAL A 91 5.78 13.82 -16.78
N ASP A 92 5.51 14.92 -16.04
CA ASP A 92 6.50 15.96 -15.75
C ASP A 92 7.59 15.49 -14.79
N GLY A 93 7.33 14.42 -14.03
CA GLY A 93 8.30 13.74 -13.19
C GLY A 93 8.71 12.41 -13.81
N GLN A 94 9.58 12.43 -14.82
CA GLN A 94 10.27 11.19 -15.22
C GLN A 94 10.69 10.46 -13.95
N PRO A 95 10.50 9.13 -13.84
CA PRO A 95 11.07 8.37 -12.74
C PRO A 95 12.59 8.31 -12.93
N THR A 96 13.22 9.48 -12.71
CA THR A 96 14.66 9.64 -12.77
C THR A 96 15.34 9.14 -11.52
N HIS A 97 14.53 8.92 -10.46
CA HIS A 97 15.03 8.53 -9.16
C HIS A 97 14.45 7.18 -8.74
N GLU A 98 15.30 6.38 -8.15
CA GLU A 98 14.90 5.14 -7.47
C GLU A 98 13.83 5.43 -6.39
N PRO A 99 12.99 4.42 -6.06
CA PRO A 99 12.02 4.56 -4.99
C PRO A 99 12.68 5.02 -3.69
N GLY A 100 12.14 6.07 -3.07
CA GLY A 100 12.73 6.63 -1.84
C GLY A 100 12.72 5.67 -0.64
N TRP A 101 12.01 4.55 -0.74
CA TRP A 101 12.03 3.50 0.27
C TRP A 101 13.24 2.54 0.16
N LYS A 102 14.10 2.69 -0.83
CA LYS A 102 15.33 1.89 -0.96
C LYS A 102 16.25 1.99 0.27
N ASP A 103 16.13 3.09 1.01
CA ASP A 103 16.92 3.32 2.23
C ASP A 103 16.20 2.84 3.51
N ALA A 104 15.03 2.21 3.38
CA ALA A 104 14.34 1.62 4.53
C ALA A 104 15.17 0.49 5.14
N PRO A 105 15.30 0.43 6.47
CA PRO A 105 16.08 -0.63 7.15
C PRO A 105 15.43 -2.02 7.04
N VAL A 106 14.12 -2.06 6.78
CA VAL A 106 13.39 -3.33 6.62
C VAL A 106 12.31 -3.17 5.55
N VAL A 107 12.15 -4.18 4.72
CA VAL A 107 10.98 -4.33 3.83
C VAL A 107 10.27 -5.63 4.16
N ILE A 108 8.98 -5.56 4.49
CA ILE A 108 8.13 -6.73 4.69
C ILE A 108 7.39 -6.98 3.40
N VAL A 109 7.57 -8.18 2.82
CA VAL A 109 6.83 -8.60 1.63
C VAL A 109 5.70 -9.52 2.08
N LEU A 110 4.46 -9.11 1.81
CA LEU A 110 3.29 -9.94 2.07
C LEU A 110 3.00 -10.80 0.86
N VAL A 111 3.02 -12.09 1.07
CA VAL A 111 2.63 -13.09 0.08
C VAL A 111 1.38 -13.83 0.55
N GLY A 112 0.51 -14.17 -0.39
CA GLY A 112 -0.74 -14.89 -0.12
C GLY A 112 -0.78 -16.21 -0.85
N ASP A 113 -1.29 -17.25 -0.18
CA ASP A 113 -1.57 -18.54 -0.80
C ASP A 113 -3.03 -18.58 -1.28
N PRO A 114 -3.29 -18.46 -2.59
CA PRO A 114 -4.66 -18.47 -3.11
C PRO A 114 -5.39 -19.81 -2.91
N ARG A 115 -4.65 -20.91 -2.67
CA ARG A 115 -5.23 -22.24 -2.44
C ARG A 115 -6.05 -22.27 -1.15
N THR A 116 -5.72 -21.44 -0.17
CA THR A 116 -6.48 -21.31 1.09
C THR A 116 -7.91 -20.83 0.87
N THR A 117 -8.13 -20.01 -0.17
CA THR A 117 -9.46 -19.55 -0.56
C THR A 117 -10.22 -20.58 -1.39
N GLN A 118 -9.51 -21.39 -2.20
CA GLN A 118 -10.14 -22.42 -3.01
C GLN A 118 -10.67 -23.60 -2.19
N ALA A 119 -10.10 -23.86 -1.04
CA ALA A 119 -10.57 -24.86 -0.09
C ALA A 119 -11.85 -24.45 0.65
N SER A 120 -12.28 -23.18 0.55
CA SER A 120 -13.47 -22.69 1.23
C SER A 120 -14.74 -23.00 0.43
N VAL A 121 -15.69 -23.67 1.05
CA VAL A 121 -17.04 -23.96 0.49
C VAL A 121 -17.77 -22.67 0.10
N LEU A 122 -17.40 -21.53 0.70
CA LEU A 122 -18.02 -20.24 0.44
C LEU A 122 -17.62 -19.60 -0.89
N VAL A 123 -16.59 -20.11 -1.56
CA VAL A 123 -16.11 -19.58 -2.86
C VAL A 123 -17.20 -19.57 -3.93
N SER A 124 -18.06 -20.58 -3.94
CA SER A 124 -19.17 -20.67 -4.89
C SER A 124 -20.27 -19.61 -4.71
N GLN A 125 -20.26 -18.91 -3.57
CA GLN A 125 -21.26 -17.90 -3.22
C GLN A 125 -20.85 -16.47 -3.60
N TYR A 126 -19.59 -16.26 -4.01
CA TYR A 126 -19.15 -14.93 -4.44
C TYR A 126 -19.66 -14.61 -5.84
N LEU A 127 -20.21 -13.40 -5.95
CA LEU A 127 -20.73 -12.91 -7.22
C LEU A 127 -19.60 -12.74 -8.24
N PRO A 128 -19.85 -13.05 -9.54
CA PRO A 128 -18.82 -12.96 -10.58
C PRO A 128 -18.17 -11.57 -10.69
N HIS A 129 -18.92 -10.48 -10.44
CA HIS A 129 -18.40 -9.12 -10.49
C HIS A 129 -17.47 -8.75 -9.31
N GLU A 130 -17.42 -9.57 -8.27
CA GLU A 130 -16.46 -9.41 -7.17
C GLU A 130 -15.07 -9.97 -7.48
N GLY A 131 -14.83 -10.45 -8.71
CA GLY A 131 -13.53 -11.04 -9.10
C GLY A 131 -13.30 -12.45 -8.56
N GLY A 132 -14.35 -13.12 -8.11
CA GLY A 132 -14.27 -14.50 -7.61
C GLY A 132 -13.28 -14.68 -6.45
N THR A 133 -12.49 -15.75 -6.51
CA THR A 133 -11.51 -16.10 -5.47
C THR A 133 -10.41 -15.05 -5.31
N GLY A 134 -10.05 -14.34 -6.37
CA GLY A 134 -9.01 -13.31 -6.35
C GLY A 134 -9.38 -12.12 -5.47
N ALA A 135 -10.62 -11.64 -5.58
CA ALA A 135 -11.08 -10.52 -4.74
C ALA A 135 -11.16 -10.90 -3.26
N HIS A 136 -11.56 -12.12 -2.94
CA HIS A 136 -11.60 -12.60 -1.56
C HIS A 136 -10.20 -12.67 -0.94
N SER A 137 -9.26 -13.24 -1.67
CA SER A 137 -7.85 -13.25 -1.26
C SER A 137 -7.34 -11.84 -1.02
N LEU A 138 -7.62 -10.91 -1.93
CA LEU A 138 -7.21 -9.50 -1.82
C LEU A 138 -7.78 -8.83 -0.56
N LYS A 139 -9.06 -9.06 -0.23
CA LYS A 139 -9.69 -8.53 0.99
C LYS A 139 -8.96 -9.02 2.26
N ASN A 140 -8.63 -10.31 2.33
CA ASN A 140 -7.90 -10.88 3.46
C ASN A 140 -6.51 -10.26 3.61
N MET A 141 -5.76 -10.17 2.51
CA MET A 141 -4.41 -9.61 2.50
C MET A 141 -4.41 -8.12 2.86
N ALA A 142 -5.41 -7.36 2.41
CA ALA A 142 -5.57 -5.96 2.75
C ALA A 142 -5.81 -5.74 4.25
N ASN A 143 -6.59 -6.61 4.90
CA ASN A 143 -6.81 -6.56 6.34
C ASN A 143 -5.49 -6.72 7.11
N ALA A 144 -4.71 -7.74 6.80
CA ALA A 144 -3.41 -7.96 7.43
C ALA A 144 -2.45 -6.78 7.21
N THR A 145 -2.41 -6.25 5.98
CA THR A 145 -1.58 -5.09 5.65
C THR A 145 -1.98 -3.85 6.44
N GLN A 146 -3.28 -3.60 6.60
CA GLN A 146 -3.75 -2.44 7.35
C GLN A 146 -3.39 -2.54 8.84
N ILE A 147 -3.55 -3.71 9.46
CA ILE A 147 -3.15 -3.91 10.86
C ILE A 147 -1.64 -3.77 11.01
N LEU A 148 -0.85 -4.36 10.10
CA LEU A 148 0.60 -4.20 10.07
C LEU A 148 1.00 -2.72 10.09
N GLN A 149 0.42 -1.91 9.20
CA GLN A 149 0.74 -0.50 9.10
C GLN A 149 0.32 0.32 10.35
N LEU A 150 -0.77 -0.06 11.01
CA LEU A 150 -1.17 0.55 12.28
C LEU A 150 -0.21 0.17 13.41
N ALA A 151 0.22 -1.09 13.46
CA ALA A 151 1.23 -1.55 14.43
C ALA A 151 2.59 -0.84 14.23
N VAL A 152 3.02 -0.65 12.98
CA VAL A 152 4.20 0.16 12.64
C VAL A 152 4.06 1.59 13.17
N ALA A 153 2.90 2.22 12.97
CA ALA A 153 2.64 3.57 13.47
C ALA A 153 2.60 3.64 15.00
N ALA A 154 2.05 2.61 15.66
CA ALA A 154 2.05 2.49 17.12
C ALA A 154 3.47 2.34 17.69
N ALA A 155 4.38 1.72 16.93
CA ALA A 155 5.79 1.62 17.28
C ALA A 155 6.60 2.92 17.01
N GLY A 156 5.94 4.01 16.57
CA GLY A 156 6.61 5.27 16.24
C GLY A 156 7.35 5.26 14.90
N LEU A 157 7.12 4.25 14.08
CA LEU A 157 7.73 4.07 12.77
C LEU A 157 6.79 4.51 11.64
N GLY A 158 7.37 4.72 10.46
CA GLY A 158 6.64 4.94 9.22
C GLY A 158 6.58 3.72 8.34
N SER A 159 5.57 3.66 7.48
CA SER A 159 5.43 2.61 6.46
C SER A 159 4.88 3.16 5.16
N GLN A 160 5.09 2.40 4.09
CA GLN A 160 4.47 2.63 2.79
C GLN A 160 3.79 1.34 2.32
N TRP A 161 2.64 1.47 1.68
CA TRP A 161 2.13 0.43 0.81
C TRP A 161 2.80 0.59 -0.55
N ALA A 162 3.73 -0.30 -0.89
CA ALA A 162 4.38 -0.33 -2.19
C ALA A 162 3.74 -1.44 -3.02
N SER A 163 2.87 -1.03 -3.95
CA SER A 163 2.15 -1.97 -4.80
C SER A 163 3.10 -2.76 -5.68
N VAL A 164 2.83 -4.05 -5.79
CA VAL A 164 3.47 -4.95 -6.75
C VAL A 164 2.50 -5.13 -7.91
N ASN A 165 2.97 -4.91 -9.12
CA ASN A 165 2.19 -5.17 -10.33
C ASN A 165 2.72 -6.41 -11.04
N TYR A 166 1.93 -6.92 -11.96
CA TYR A 166 2.23 -8.14 -12.69
C TYR A 166 3.60 -8.10 -13.42
N GLY A 167 4.03 -6.92 -13.88
CA GLY A 167 5.29 -6.76 -14.63
C GLY A 167 6.56 -6.94 -13.80
N ILE A 168 6.47 -6.82 -12.47
CA ILE A 168 7.63 -6.96 -11.57
C ILE A 168 7.54 -8.17 -10.64
N GLU A 169 6.35 -8.77 -10.50
CA GLU A 169 6.13 -9.85 -9.55
C GLU A 169 7.07 -11.04 -9.78
N ARG A 170 7.25 -11.44 -11.03
CA ARG A 170 8.14 -12.56 -11.38
C ARG A 170 9.56 -12.30 -10.94
N GLN A 171 10.13 -11.13 -11.25
CA GLN A 171 11.50 -10.79 -10.87
C GLN A 171 11.68 -10.74 -9.35
N LEU A 172 10.67 -10.25 -8.62
CA LEU A 172 10.69 -10.25 -7.16
C LEU A 172 10.61 -11.68 -6.59
N LYS A 173 9.82 -12.57 -7.19
CA LYS A 173 9.77 -13.98 -6.79
C LYS A 173 11.11 -14.67 -7.00
N GLU A 174 11.74 -14.46 -8.14
CA GLU A 174 13.07 -15.00 -8.46
C GLU A 174 14.12 -14.48 -7.45
N LEU A 175 14.14 -13.16 -7.18
CA LEU A 175 15.06 -12.53 -6.23
C LEU A 175 14.90 -13.05 -4.79
N LEU A 176 13.65 -13.25 -4.35
CA LEU A 176 13.31 -13.62 -2.96
C LEU A 176 13.04 -15.12 -2.77
N ASN A 177 13.26 -15.93 -3.81
CA ASN A 177 12.98 -17.36 -3.83
C ASN A 177 11.56 -17.72 -3.39
N ILE A 178 10.57 -16.93 -3.88
CA ILE A 178 9.15 -17.14 -3.58
C ILE A 178 8.57 -18.17 -4.55
N PRO A 179 7.90 -19.22 -4.07
CA PRO A 179 7.25 -20.21 -4.93
C PRO A 179 6.22 -19.58 -5.88
N ASP A 180 6.13 -20.09 -7.12
CA ASP A 180 5.28 -19.54 -8.17
C ASP A 180 3.80 -19.50 -7.81
N GLN A 181 3.33 -20.46 -7.01
CA GLN A 181 1.94 -20.55 -6.57
C GLN A 181 1.53 -19.48 -5.55
N LEU A 182 2.48 -18.83 -4.86
CA LEU A 182 2.19 -17.72 -3.98
C LEU A 182 2.08 -16.41 -4.77
N ILE A 183 1.23 -15.50 -4.32
CA ILE A 183 1.03 -14.20 -4.94
C ILE A 183 1.60 -13.11 -4.05
N ILE A 184 2.45 -12.24 -4.58
CA ILE A 184 2.91 -11.07 -3.84
C ILE A 184 1.79 -10.03 -3.81
N HIS A 185 1.25 -9.77 -2.63
CA HIS A 185 0.20 -8.79 -2.44
C HIS A 185 0.75 -7.36 -2.42
N THR A 186 1.76 -7.13 -1.61
CA THR A 186 2.40 -5.81 -1.45
C THR A 186 3.76 -5.94 -0.78
N MET A 187 4.57 -4.90 -0.95
CA MET A 187 5.75 -4.68 -0.13
C MET A 187 5.45 -3.54 0.85
N VAL A 188 5.90 -3.68 2.09
CA VAL A 188 5.74 -2.67 3.14
C VAL A 188 7.12 -2.31 3.68
N PRO A 189 7.80 -1.30 3.08
CA PRO A 189 8.97 -0.71 3.70
C PRO A 189 8.60 -0.07 5.04
N ILE A 190 9.42 -0.29 6.06
CA ILE A 190 9.25 0.25 7.40
C ILE A 190 10.56 0.87 7.91
N GLY A 191 10.44 1.93 8.70
CA GLY A 191 11.60 2.63 9.27
C GLY A 191 11.23 4.00 9.82
N TYR A 192 12.21 4.75 10.27
CA TYR A 192 12.00 6.12 10.72
C TYR A 192 11.82 7.06 9.52
N PRO A 193 10.81 7.95 9.54
CA PRO A 193 10.63 8.93 8.46
C PRO A 193 11.85 9.84 8.32
N ALA A 194 12.33 10.03 7.09
CA ALA A 194 13.41 10.98 6.79
C ALA A 194 12.90 12.41 6.56
N VAL A 195 11.58 12.58 6.46
CA VAL A 195 10.93 13.87 6.19
C VAL A 195 9.72 14.03 7.11
N GLU A 196 9.44 15.26 7.47
CA GLU A 196 8.21 15.59 8.21
C GLU A 196 7.00 15.38 7.30
N LEU A 197 5.96 14.78 7.86
CA LEU A 197 4.75 14.44 7.13
C LEU A 197 3.68 15.52 7.36
N GLY A 198 3.23 16.13 6.30
CA GLY A 198 2.12 17.07 6.36
C GLY A 198 0.80 16.41 6.79
N PRO A 199 -0.25 17.19 7.08
CA PRO A 199 -1.55 16.68 7.55
C PRO A 199 -2.20 15.76 6.52
N GLY A 200 -2.94 14.76 7.01
CA GLY A 200 -3.74 13.86 6.16
C GLY A 200 -4.98 14.58 5.62
N VAL A 201 -5.23 14.44 4.33
CA VAL A 201 -6.48 14.92 3.73
C VAL A 201 -7.48 13.76 3.69
N ARG A 202 -8.69 14.01 4.14
CA ARG A 202 -9.82 13.07 4.09
C ARG A 202 -11.08 13.83 3.66
N ARG A 203 -12.03 13.10 3.13
CA ARG A 203 -13.39 13.60 2.93
C ARG A 203 -14.03 13.88 4.28
N ASP A 204 -14.97 14.82 4.33
CA ASP A 204 -15.78 15.03 5.53
C ASP A 204 -16.57 13.75 5.83
N LEU A 205 -16.63 13.40 7.10
CA LEU A 205 -17.34 12.21 7.55
C LEU A 205 -18.83 12.25 7.14
N LYS A 206 -19.44 13.44 7.16
CA LYS A 206 -20.84 13.65 6.74
C LYS A 206 -21.08 13.34 5.28
N GLU A 207 -20.05 13.43 4.43
CA GLU A 207 -20.19 13.14 3.00
C GLU A 207 -20.21 11.62 2.71
N ILE A 208 -19.77 10.79 3.64
CA ILE A 208 -19.60 9.34 3.44
C ILE A 208 -20.48 8.49 4.35
N ILE A 209 -21.24 9.11 5.27
CA ILE A 209 -22.18 8.39 6.13
C ILE A 209 -23.59 8.53 5.57
N HIS A 210 -24.27 7.43 5.46
CA HIS A 210 -25.70 7.32 5.18
C HIS A 210 -26.32 6.51 6.31
N TYR A 211 -27.44 6.97 6.86
CA TYR A 211 -28.17 6.28 7.91
C TYR A 211 -29.31 5.46 7.29
N GLU A 212 -29.52 4.24 7.74
CA GLU A 212 -30.51 3.27 7.32
C GLU A 212 -30.42 2.89 5.82
N LYS A 213 -30.37 3.88 4.92
CA LYS A 213 -30.36 3.70 3.47
C LYS A 213 -29.40 4.65 2.79
N TYR A 214 -28.90 4.26 1.64
CA TYR A 214 -28.12 5.14 0.77
C TYR A 214 -28.99 6.33 0.31
N ASP A 215 -28.51 7.55 0.54
CA ASP A 215 -29.16 8.77 0.07
C ASP A 215 -28.76 9.03 -1.41
N ARG A 216 -29.66 8.69 -2.33
CA ARG A 216 -29.41 8.85 -3.76
C ARG A 216 -29.25 10.31 -4.21
N SER A 217 -29.73 11.29 -3.44
CA SER A 217 -29.52 12.69 -3.79
C SER A 217 -28.05 13.10 -3.67
N ARG A 218 -27.24 12.29 -3.00
CA ARG A 218 -25.80 12.46 -2.78
C ARG A 218 -24.96 11.59 -3.70
N GLU A 219 -25.57 10.93 -4.67
CA GLU A 219 -24.85 10.20 -5.70
C GLU A 219 -24.03 11.17 -6.54
N ARG A 220 -22.77 10.86 -6.72
CA ARG A 220 -21.85 11.71 -7.47
C ARG A 220 -21.76 11.26 -8.91
N SER A 221 -21.87 12.21 -9.83
CA SER A 221 -21.60 11.99 -11.25
C SER A 221 -20.12 11.67 -11.51
N ALA A 222 -19.79 11.24 -12.70
CA ALA A 222 -18.41 11.05 -13.12
C ALA A 222 -17.62 12.38 -13.06
N GLU A 223 -18.25 13.47 -13.42
CA GLU A 223 -17.71 14.84 -13.37
C GLU A 223 -17.38 15.27 -11.94
N ASP A 224 -18.30 15.05 -10.99
CA ASP A 224 -18.08 15.35 -9.56
C ASP A 224 -16.88 14.56 -9.01
N ILE A 225 -16.76 13.30 -9.39
CA ILE A 225 -15.62 12.45 -8.99
C ILE A 225 -14.32 12.98 -9.59
N TYR A 226 -14.34 13.37 -10.86
CA TYR A 226 -13.17 13.92 -11.55
C TYR A 226 -12.70 15.23 -10.90
N GLU A 227 -13.62 16.16 -10.67
CA GLU A 227 -13.33 17.44 -9.99
C GLU A 227 -12.81 17.22 -8.57
N TYR A 228 -13.43 16.31 -7.83
CA TYR A 228 -12.96 15.94 -6.50
C TYR A 228 -11.50 15.44 -6.54
N LEU A 229 -11.15 14.55 -7.46
CA LEU A 229 -9.81 14.02 -7.59
C LEU A 229 -8.78 15.10 -7.97
N LEU A 230 -9.14 16.04 -8.84
CA LEU A 230 -8.31 17.20 -9.17
C LEU A 230 -8.05 18.08 -7.94
N ASN A 231 -9.10 18.38 -7.19
CA ASN A 231 -9.02 19.21 -5.98
C ASN A 231 -8.24 18.52 -4.85
N LEU A 232 -8.42 17.22 -4.69
CA LEU A 232 -7.65 16.41 -3.75
C LEU A 232 -6.15 16.48 -4.05
N ARG A 233 -5.77 16.36 -5.32
CA ARG A 233 -4.37 16.45 -5.75
C ARG A 233 -3.77 17.83 -5.50
N LYS A 234 -4.49 18.92 -5.77
CA LYS A 234 -4.04 20.27 -5.44
C LYS A 234 -3.73 20.42 -3.95
N LYS A 235 -4.54 19.82 -3.07
CA LYS A 235 -4.34 19.85 -1.61
C LYS A 235 -3.18 18.98 -1.14
N THR A 236 -2.91 17.87 -1.81
CA THR A 236 -1.91 16.88 -1.36
C THR A 236 -0.52 17.08 -1.98
N GLN A 237 -0.43 17.68 -3.16
CA GLN A 237 0.83 17.90 -3.87
C GLN A 237 1.84 18.83 -3.18
N PRO A 238 1.44 19.96 -2.56
CA PRO A 238 2.41 20.80 -1.87
C PRO A 238 3.17 20.06 -0.77
N ALA A 239 2.48 19.21 -0.01
CA ALA A 239 3.09 18.35 1.01
C ALA A 239 4.02 17.28 0.42
N TYR A 240 3.78 16.86 -0.82
CA TYR A 240 4.61 15.89 -1.54
C TYR A 240 5.87 16.53 -2.13
N ARG A 241 5.77 17.76 -2.65
CA ARG A 241 6.88 18.52 -3.23
C ARG A 241 7.86 19.03 -2.19
N GLN A 242 7.41 19.38 -0.98
CA GLN A 242 8.29 19.86 0.10
C GLN A 242 9.23 18.77 0.63
N GLY A 243 8.88 17.50 0.49
CA GLY A 243 9.76 16.37 0.81
C GLY A 243 10.64 15.91 -0.35
N GLY A 244 10.62 16.58 -1.48
CA GLY A 244 11.22 16.15 -2.75
C GLY A 244 12.05 17.20 -3.49
N LYS A 245 12.67 18.16 -2.80
CA LYS A 245 13.77 18.91 -3.45
C LYS A 245 15.07 18.16 -3.27
N PRO A 246 15.89 18.06 -4.33
CA PRO A 246 17.22 17.46 -4.30
C PRO A 246 18.15 18.23 -3.35
#